data_2b8f4f9c1c7bb393b69857c132bf80e9
#
_entry.id   2b8f4f9c1c7bb393b69857c132bf80e9
#
_cell.length_a   1.000
_cell.length_b   1.000
_cell.length_c   1.000
_cell.angle_alpha   90.00
_cell.angle_beta   90.00
_cell.angle_gamma   90.00
#
_symmetry.space_group_name_H-M   'P 1'
#
loop_
_entity.id
_entity.type
_entity.pdbx_description
1 polymer ?
#
loop_
_entity_poly.entity_id
_entity_poly.type
_entity_poly.pdbx_seq_one_letter_code
_entity_poly.pdbx_strand_id
1 'polypeptide(L)'
;MMMLRIRSRDGLERVTAEGAHITVSQLKTLIADQLQIPLHKQTLSTNRDLLLAKTPADLLAFTDLTDPNLPLSSLNLGHGSMLYLAYDGERSIPGAPPVTPAGSFGRKMTVDDLIARQMRVTRQETSHCDSVSFDRDAANAFQHYVNESLAFAVKRGGFMYGTVTEEGQVEVDFIYEPPQQGTEANLILMRDADEEKRVDAIAMGLGMRRVGFIFNQTVVQDKTEYTLSNAEVLQAAELHAESELKEWVTAVVKLEVNEDGGADVHFEAFQMSDMCIRLFKEEWFETEIMPDDDPKLSKMKKEVVVGVKDLKEVDNDFFLVLVRILDHQGPLSSTFPIENRSSRATMRALKTHLDRAKSLPLVKKMSDFHLLLFVAQFLDVSSDVPALAECVRLQSPVPEGYALLIESMANTC
;
A
#
# COMPACT_ATOMS: atom_id res chain seq x y z
N MET A 1 -23.75 28.44 10.43
CA MET A 1 -23.59 27.63 9.19
C MET A 1 -24.79 27.90 8.29
N MET A 2 -24.56 28.47 7.10
CA MET A 2 -25.58 28.75 6.09
C MET A 2 -25.37 27.78 4.90
N MET A 3 -26.38 27.06 4.52
CA MET A 3 -26.35 26.18 3.35
C MET A 3 -27.12 26.85 2.22
N LEU A 4 -26.49 26.96 1.05
CA LEU A 4 -27.11 27.45 -0.18
C LEU A 4 -27.24 26.30 -1.19
N ARG A 5 -28.27 26.37 -2.02
CA ARG A 5 -28.52 25.44 -3.10
C ARG A 5 -28.09 26.10 -4.42
N ILE A 6 -27.12 25.53 -5.09
CA ILE A 6 -26.61 26.04 -6.37
C ILE A 6 -27.13 25.13 -7.48
N ARG A 7 -27.92 25.70 -8.37
CA ARG A 7 -28.42 25.01 -9.56
C ARG A 7 -27.58 25.40 -10.77
N SER A 8 -26.94 24.43 -11.40
CA SER A 8 -26.20 24.61 -12.65
C SER A 8 -26.72 23.68 -13.74
N ARG A 9 -26.10 23.71 -14.90
CA ARG A 9 -26.37 22.74 -15.97
C ARG A 9 -26.07 21.30 -15.55
N ASP A 10 -25.16 21.07 -14.59
CA ASP A 10 -24.77 19.75 -14.12
C ASP A 10 -25.67 19.22 -13.00
N GLY A 11 -26.58 20.04 -12.49
CA GLY A 11 -27.50 19.60 -11.45
C GLY A 11 -27.66 20.58 -10.29
N LEU A 12 -28.11 20.05 -9.16
CA LEU A 12 -28.32 20.80 -7.91
C LEU A 12 -27.29 20.37 -6.88
N GLU A 13 -26.48 21.31 -6.46
CA GLU A 13 -25.43 21.11 -5.47
C GLU A 13 -25.67 21.96 -4.21
N ARG A 14 -25.01 21.62 -3.13
CA ARG A 14 -25.12 22.33 -1.86
C ARG A 14 -23.76 22.94 -1.53
N VAL A 15 -23.74 24.22 -1.29
CA VAL A 15 -22.55 24.94 -0.82
C VAL A 15 -22.80 25.40 0.60
N THR A 16 -21.88 25.04 1.48
CA THR A 16 -21.98 25.38 2.90
C THR A 16 -21.00 26.49 3.23
N ALA A 17 -21.50 27.50 3.91
CA ALA A 17 -20.73 28.66 4.30
C ALA A 17 -20.82 28.90 5.81
N GLU A 18 -19.70 29.24 6.42
CA GLU A 18 -19.61 29.60 7.84
C GLU A 18 -19.63 31.12 8.01
N GLY A 19 -20.55 31.63 8.83
CA GLY A 19 -20.69 33.04 9.13
C GLY A 19 -22.07 33.60 8.82
N ALA A 20 -22.42 34.69 9.49
CA ALA A 20 -23.72 35.35 9.34
C ALA A 20 -23.74 36.42 8.22
N HIS A 21 -22.58 36.89 7.77
CA HIS A 21 -22.44 37.97 6.80
C HIS A 21 -21.49 37.58 5.67
N ILE A 22 -22.01 36.78 4.74
CA ILE A 22 -21.23 36.31 3.60
C ILE A 22 -21.45 37.26 2.42
N THR A 23 -20.34 37.64 1.77
CA THR A 23 -20.36 38.45 0.55
C THR A 23 -20.39 37.60 -0.71
N VAL A 24 -20.77 38.22 -1.83
CA VAL A 24 -20.75 37.56 -3.16
C VAL A 24 -19.36 37.02 -3.50
N SER A 25 -18.30 37.78 -3.16
CA SER A 25 -16.92 37.34 -3.38
C SER A 25 -16.58 36.06 -2.60
N GLN A 26 -16.97 36.03 -1.31
CA GLN A 26 -16.75 34.84 -0.46
C GLN A 26 -17.55 33.63 -0.97
N LEU A 27 -18.80 33.85 -1.42
CA LEU A 27 -19.59 32.78 -2.02
C LEU A 27 -18.94 32.22 -3.30
N LYS A 28 -18.42 33.08 -4.18
CA LYS A 28 -17.72 32.64 -5.40
C LYS A 28 -16.46 31.86 -5.07
N THR A 29 -15.72 32.24 -4.03
CA THR A 29 -14.56 31.47 -3.54
C THR A 29 -14.98 30.10 -3.04
N LEU A 30 -16.05 30.02 -2.22
CA LEU A 30 -16.58 28.74 -1.76
C LEU A 30 -17.04 27.83 -2.91
N ILE A 31 -17.64 28.41 -3.94
CA ILE A 31 -18.02 27.69 -5.15
C ILE A 31 -16.76 27.19 -5.89
N ALA A 32 -15.70 28.02 -5.97
CA ALA A 32 -14.44 27.60 -6.58
C ALA A 32 -13.81 26.43 -5.82
N ASP A 33 -13.80 26.48 -4.49
CA ASP A 33 -13.18 25.44 -3.65
C ASP A 33 -14.00 24.15 -3.60
N GLN A 34 -15.33 24.25 -3.44
CA GLN A 34 -16.20 23.09 -3.26
C GLN A 34 -16.65 22.47 -4.59
N LEU A 35 -16.83 23.28 -5.63
CA LEU A 35 -17.33 22.83 -6.93
C LEU A 35 -16.25 22.80 -8.02
N GLN A 36 -15.02 23.21 -7.71
CA GLN A 36 -13.89 23.21 -8.64
C GLN A 36 -14.14 24.05 -9.91
N ILE A 37 -14.87 25.18 -9.77
CA ILE A 37 -15.17 26.10 -10.85
C ILE A 37 -14.40 27.40 -10.65
N PRO A 38 -13.44 27.78 -11.51
CA PRO A 38 -12.63 28.98 -11.33
C PRO A 38 -13.47 30.26 -11.24
N LEU A 39 -13.09 31.19 -10.35
CA LEU A 39 -13.80 32.44 -10.07
C LEU A 39 -14.17 33.25 -11.32
N HIS A 40 -13.24 33.36 -12.26
CA HIS A 40 -13.41 34.14 -13.50
C HIS A 40 -14.39 33.51 -14.50
N LYS A 41 -14.80 32.27 -14.28
CA LYS A 41 -15.75 31.53 -15.12
C LYS A 41 -17.16 31.48 -14.54
N GLN A 42 -17.35 31.99 -13.31
CA GLN A 42 -18.62 31.90 -12.60
C GLN A 42 -19.51 33.13 -12.91
N THR A 43 -20.70 32.88 -13.41
CA THR A 43 -21.81 33.86 -13.43
C THR A 43 -22.92 33.36 -12.51
N LEU A 44 -23.24 34.12 -11.49
CA LEU A 44 -24.27 33.79 -10.49
C LEU A 44 -25.45 34.74 -10.62
N SER A 45 -26.66 34.23 -10.41
CA SER A 45 -27.89 35.01 -10.33
C SER A 45 -28.92 34.32 -9.46
N THR A 46 -29.85 35.10 -8.94
CA THR A 46 -31.08 34.64 -8.29
C THR A 46 -32.13 34.26 -9.33
N ASN A 47 -31.97 34.72 -10.58
CA ASN A 47 -32.89 34.46 -11.67
C ASN A 47 -32.58 33.11 -12.36
N ARG A 48 -33.61 32.27 -12.46
CA ARG A 48 -33.55 30.95 -13.12
C ARG A 48 -33.18 31.04 -14.61
N ASP A 49 -33.53 32.14 -15.25
CA ASP A 49 -33.31 32.33 -16.69
C ASP A 49 -31.83 32.35 -17.07
N LEU A 50 -30.93 32.51 -16.09
CA LEU A 50 -29.49 32.36 -16.26
C LEU A 50 -29.10 31.02 -16.88
N LEU A 51 -29.83 29.94 -16.57
CA LEU A 51 -29.57 28.61 -17.12
C LEU A 51 -29.99 28.46 -18.59
N LEU A 52 -30.74 29.41 -19.12
CA LEU A 52 -31.18 29.46 -20.52
C LEU A 52 -30.26 30.31 -21.40
N ALA A 53 -29.37 31.09 -20.79
CA ALA A 53 -28.38 31.91 -21.48
C ALA A 53 -27.43 31.03 -22.30
N LYS A 54 -27.34 31.28 -23.60
CA LYS A 54 -26.52 30.49 -24.54
C LYS A 54 -25.29 31.24 -25.06
N THR A 55 -25.30 32.54 -24.95
CA THR A 55 -24.21 33.39 -25.48
C THR A 55 -23.58 34.21 -24.34
N PRO A 56 -22.31 34.58 -24.46
CA PRO A 56 -21.68 35.50 -23.48
C PRO A 56 -22.42 36.81 -23.30
N ALA A 57 -23.11 37.30 -24.36
CA ALA A 57 -23.92 38.52 -24.28
C ALA A 57 -25.17 38.35 -23.42
N ASP A 58 -25.79 37.18 -23.43
CA ASP A 58 -26.96 36.86 -22.61
C ASP A 58 -26.58 36.85 -21.10
N LEU A 59 -25.36 36.39 -20.78
CA LEU A 59 -24.85 36.34 -19.42
C LEU A 59 -24.66 37.73 -18.80
N LEU A 60 -24.38 38.78 -19.60
CA LEU A 60 -24.22 40.15 -19.17
C LEU A 60 -25.52 40.80 -18.67
N ALA A 61 -26.67 40.20 -18.97
CA ALA A 61 -27.98 40.67 -18.50
C ALA A 61 -28.20 40.35 -16.99
N PHE A 62 -27.41 39.43 -16.42
CA PHE A 62 -27.53 39.01 -15.02
C PHE A 62 -26.52 39.75 -14.15
N THR A 63 -26.93 40.81 -13.52
CA THR A 63 -26.06 41.76 -12.76
C THR A 63 -26.32 41.73 -11.25
N ASP A 64 -27.28 40.96 -10.78
CA ASP A 64 -27.73 40.95 -9.37
C ASP A 64 -26.64 40.46 -8.39
N LEU A 65 -25.69 39.62 -8.85
CA LEU A 65 -24.57 39.09 -8.06
C LEU A 65 -23.20 39.44 -8.67
N THR A 66 -23.05 40.65 -9.20
CA THR A 66 -21.78 41.11 -9.80
C THR A 66 -20.93 41.92 -8.82
N ASP A 67 -21.51 42.61 -7.85
CA ASP A 67 -20.75 43.36 -6.84
C ASP A 67 -20.12 42.41 -5.83
N PRO A 68 -18.78 42.29 -5.79
CA PRO A 68 -18.08 41.35 -4.91
C PRO A 68 -18.28 41.64 -3.42
N ASN A 69 -18.56 42.88 -3.03
CA ASN A 69 -18.70 43.28 -1.64
C ASN A 69 -20.15 43.23 -1.13
N LEU A 70 -21.09 42.90 -2.01
CA LEU A 70 -22.50 42.84 -1.65
C LEU A 70 -22.76 41.69 -0.66
N PRO A 71 -23.33 41.92 0.54
CA PRO A 71 -23.67 40.83 1.45
C PRO A 71 -24.91 40.10 0.95
N LEU A 72 -24.90 38.77 1.06
CA LEU A 72 -26.02 37.93 0.59
C LEU A 72 -27.34 38.22 1.33
N SER A 73 -27.26 38.73 2.56
CA SER A 73 -28.43 39.16 3.33
C SER A 73 -29.17 40.32 2.71
N SER A 74 -28.51 41.21 1.98
CA SER A 74 -29.15 42.32 1.27
C SER A 74 -30.00 41.89 0.07
N LEU A 75 -29.73 40.66 -0.42
CA LEU A 75 -30.50 40.03 -1.49
C LEU A 75 -31.57 39.04 -0.97
N ASN A 76 -31.88 39.10 0.32
CA ASN A 76 -32.79 38.18 1.01
C ASN A 76 -32.38 36.67 0.84
N LEU A 77 -31.08 36.44 0.65
CA LEU A 77 -30.54 35.07 0.55
C LEU A 77 -30.20 34.58 1.94
N GLY A 78 -30.84 33.50 2.36
CA GLY A 78 -30.65 32.85 3.65
C GLY A 78 -30.42 31.35 3.51
N HIS A 79 -30.45 30.66 4.63
CA HIS A 79 -30.30 29.19 4.67
C HIS A 79 -31.34 28.51 3.77
N GLY A 80 -30.85 27.67 2.86
CA GLY A 80 -31.70 26.92 1.93
C GLY A 80 -32.09 27.67 0.66
N SER A 81 -31.65 28.93 0.49
CA SER A 81 -31.95 29.73 -0.73
C SER A 81 -31.34 29.08 -1.97
N MET A 82 -32.04 29.27 -3.10
CA MET A 82 -31.64 28.77 -4.40
C MET A 82 -30.91 29.87 -5.18
N LEU A 83 -29.78 29.51 -5.75
CA LEU A 83 -29.02 30.33 -6.69
C LEU A 83 -28.76 29.54 -7.97
N TYR A 84 -28.61 30.28 -9.06
CA TYR A 84 -28.32 29.70 -10.37
C TYR A 84 -26.89 30.09 -10.79
N LEU A 85 -26.17 29.10 -11.32
CA LEU A 85 -24.78 29.22 -11.72
C LEU A 85 -24.62 28.82 -13.19
N ALA A 86 -24.14 29.76 -13.99
CA ALA A 86 -23.60 29.48 -15.31
C ALA A 86 -22.08 29.58 -15.29
N TYR A 87 -21.42 28.69 -15.99
CA TYR A 87 -19.96 28.70 -16.12
C TYR A 87 -19.52 28.09 -17.45
N ASP A 88 -18.35 28.50 -17.91
CA ASP A 88 -17.73 28.03 -19.15
C ASP A 88 -16.69 26.93 -18.87
N GLY A 89 -16.64 25.91 -19.75
CA GLY A 89 -15.74 24.76 -19.66
C GLY A 89 -16.44 23.49 -19.17
N GLU A 90 -15.76 22.35 -19.34
CA GLU A 90 -16.21 21.07 -18.81
C GLU A 90 -15.71 20.87 -17.37
N ARG A 91 -16.51 20.25 -16.55
CA ARG A 91 -16.21 19.91 -15.16
C ARG A 91 -16.25 18.41 -14.98
N SER A 92 -15.16 17.85 -14.48
CA SER A 92 -15.16 16.45 -14.02
C SER A 92 -15.79 16.41 -12.62
N ILE A 93 -16.98 15.79 -12.51
CA ILE A 93 -17.64 15.57 -11.22
C ILE A 93 -17.21 14.19 -10.73
N PRO A 94 -16.38 14.10 -9.64
CA PRO A 94 -16.04 12.81 -9.09
C PRO A 94 -17.32 12.11 -8.57
N GLY A 95 -17.62 10.94 -9.11
CA GLY A 95 -18.69 10.08 -8.59
C GLY A 95 -20.12 10.40 -9.02
N ALA A 96 -20.32 11.31 -9.97
CA ALA A 96 -21.64 11.40 -10.60
C ALA A 96 -21.86 10.20 -11.53
N PRO A 97 -22.85 9.32 -11.26
CA PRO A 97 -23.18 8.30 -12.24
C PRO A 97 -23.60 9.00 -13.55
N PRO A 98 -23.31 8.39 -14.72
CA PRO A 98 -23.72 8.98 -15.98
C PRO A 98 -25.21 9.26 -15.95
N VAL A 99 -25.57 10.54 -16.18
CA VAL A 99 -26.98 10.96 -16.17
C VAL A 99 -27.66 10.26 -17.33
N THR A 100 -28.46 9.25 -17.03
CA THR A 100 -29.36 8.65 -18.01
C THR A 100 -30.36 9.74 -18.46
N PRO A 101 -30.52 9.99 -19.77
CA PRO A 101 -31.47 11.00 -20.24
C PRO A 101 -32.85 10.75 -19.69
N ALA A 102 -33.57 11.80 -19.27
CA ALA A 102 -34.96 11.71 -18.88
C ALA A 102 -35.74 11.13 -20.08
N GLY A 103 -36.33 9.94 -19.91
CA GLY A 103 -37.01 9.20 -20.97
C GLY A 103 -36.49 7.77 -21.19
N SER A 104 -35.40 7.37 -20.54
CA SER A 104 -34.92 5.98 -20.58
C SER A 104 -35.65 5.05 -19.59
N PHE A 105 -36.87 5.39 -19.22
CA PHE A 105 -37.73 4.51 -18.43
C PHE A 105 -37.98 3.23 -19.24
N GLY A 106 -37.48 2.11 -18.75
CA GLY A 106 -37.65 0.83 -19.41
C GLY A 106 -36.62 0.48 -20.50
N ARG A 107 -35.47 1.18 -20.56
CA ARG A 107 -34.33 0.65 -21.34
C ARG A 107 -33.95 -0.69 -20.72
N LYS A 108 -34.36 -1.77 -21.37
CA LYS A 108 -33.85 -3.10 -21.01
C LYS A 108 -32.34 -3.05 -21.16
N MET A 109 -31.62 -3.40 -20.09
CA MET A 109 -30.18 -3.64 -20.20
C MET A 109 -29.99 -4.67 -21.30
N THR A 110 -29.15 -4.36 -22.27
CA THR A 110 -28.76 -5.33 -23.29
C THR A 110 -27.90 -6.41 -22.66
N VAL A 111 -27.81 -7.57 -23.29
CA VAL A 111 -26.88 -8.64 -22.86
C VAL A 111 -25.46 -8.09 -22.82
N ASP A 112 -25.09 -7.21 -23.75
CA ASP A 112 -23.77 -6.55 -23.77
C ASP A 112 -23.56 -5.62 -22.56
N ASP A 113 -24.59 -4.89 -22.12
CA ASP A 113 -24.52 -4.08 -20.89
C ASP A 113 -24.35 -4.95 -19.64
N LEU A 114 -24.96 -6.13 -19.61
CA LEU A 114 -24.81 -7.11 -18.54
C LEU A 114 -23.40 -7.71 -18.55
N ILE A 115 -22.91 -8.10 -19.72
CA ILE A 115 -21.56 -8.64 -19.92
C ILE A 115 -20.50 -7.60 -19.53
N ALA A 116 -20.69 -6.34 -19.89
CA ALA A 116 -19.78 -5.25 -19.54
C ALA A 116 -19.70 -4.97 -18.02
N ARG A 117 -20.74 -5.34 -17.27
CA ARG A 117 -20.81 -5.19 -15.80
C ARG A 117 -20.29 -6.39 -15.02
N GLN A 118 -20.08 -7.52 -15.70
CA GLN A 118 -19.54 -8.71 -15.06
C GLN A 118 -18.05 -8.49 -14.72
N MET A 119 -17.66 -8.84 -13.49
CA MET A 119 -16.26 -8.90 -13.10
C MET A 119 -15.64 -10.14 -13.74
N ARG A 120 -14.68 -9.92 -14.64
CA ARG A 120 -13.98 -10.99 -15.33
C ARG A 120 -12.60 -11.21 -14.73
N VAL A 121 -12.33 -12.42 -14.32
CA VAL A 121 -11.01 -12.85 -13.87
C VAL A 121 -10.27 -13.47 -15.04
N THR A 122 -9.17 -12.85 -15.41
CA THR A 122 -8.27 -13.32 -16.45
C THR A 122 -6.87 -13.47 -15.88
N ARG A 123 -6.11 -14.43 -16.38
CA ARG A 123 -4.72 -14.60 -15.99
C ARG A 123 -3.88 -13.42 -16.52
N GLN A 124 -3.05 -12.85 -15.65
CA GLN A 124 -2.06 -11.86 -16.04
C GLN A 124 -0.75 -12.59 -16.36
N GLU A 125 -0.20 -12.33 -17.55
CA GLU A 125 1.00 -13.03 -18.02
C GLU A 125 2.30 -12.31 -17.64
N THR A 126 2.24 -10.98 -17.51
CA THR A 126 3.42 -10.15 -17.24
C THR A 126 3.35 -9.48 -15.88
N SER A 127 4.41 -9.61 -15.11
CA SER A 127 4.59 -8.90 -13.86
C SER A 127 5.00 -7.44 -14.09
N HIS A 128 4.74 -6.58 -13.11
CA HIS A 128 5.28 -5.21 -13.08
C HIS A 128 6.75 -5.17 -12.64
N CYS A 129 7.23 -6.28 -12.08
CA CYS A 129 8.61 -6.49 -11.65
C CYS A 129 9.24 -7.54 -12.53
N ASP A 130 10.31 -7.19 -13.27
CA ASP A 130 11.03 -8.10 -14.16
C ASP A 130 11.72 -9.25 -13.40
N SER A 131 12.30 -8.91 -12.25
CA SER A 131 12.97 -9.87 -11.40
C SER A 131 13.15 -9.32 -9.99
N VAL A 132 13.24 -10.23 -9.03
CA VAL A 132 13.62 -9.91 -7.66
C VAL A 132 15.00 -10.52 -7.38
N SER A 133 15.92 -9.69 -6.90
CA SER A 133 17.26 -10.11 -6.49
C SER A 133 17.37 -10.04 -4.97
N PHE A 134 17.81 -11.13 -4.34
CA PHE A 134 17.98 -11.20 -2.89
C PHE A 134 19.45 -11.03 -2.52
N ASP A 135 19.72 -10.21 -1.51
CA ASP A 135 20.99 -10.29 -0.80
C ASP A 135 21.16 -11.69 -0.22
N ARG A 136 22.33 -12.27 -0.46
CA ARG A 136 22.62 -13.66 -0.06
C ARG A 136 22.61 -13.86 1.44
N ASP A 137 23.14 -12.90 2.19
CA ASP A 137 23.22 -13.01 3.65
C ASP A 137 21.82 -12.89 4.29
N ALA A 138 20.98 -11.97 3.79
CA ALA A 138 19.61 -11.82 4.24
C ALA A 138 18.74 -13.05 3.92
N ALA A 139 18.81 -13.56 2.69
CA ALA A 139 18.08 -14.76 2.30
C ALA A 139 18.51 -16.00 3.09
N ASN A 140 19.83 -16.19 3.24
CA ASN A 140 20.38 -17.30 4.02
C ASN A 140 20.00 -17.22 5.49
N ALA A 141 19.99 -16.05 6.09
CA ALA A 141 19.62 -15.88 7.50
C ALA A 141 18.15 -16.23 7.74
N PHE A 142 17.25 -15.89 6.82
CA PHE A 142 15.83 -16.26 6.88
C PHE A 142 15.65 -17.77 6.67
N GLN A 143 16.19 -18.29 5.58
CA GLN A 143 16.11 -19.72 5.23
C GLN A 143 16.67 -20.61 6.35
N HIS A 144 17.85 -20.27 6.88
CA HIS A 144 18.49 -21.05 7.95
C HIS A 144 17.62 -21.12 9.20
N TYR A 145 17.00 -20.01 9.60
CA TYR A 145 16.11 -19.98 10.76
C TYR A 145 14.85 -20.83 10.55
N VAL A 146 14.23 -20.74 9.37
CA VAL A 146 13.04 -21.51 9.03
C VAL A 146 13.37 -23.03 8.98
N ASN A 147 14.53 -23.38 8.42
CA ASN A 147 14.96 -24.79 8.32
C ASN A 147 15.44 -25.35 9.65
N GLU A 148 16.42 -24.72 10.29
CA GLU A 148 17.12 -25.28 11.46
C GLU A 148 16.37 -25.06 12.76
N SER A 149 15.71 -23.92 12.93
CA SER A 149 15.06 -23.57 14.20
C SER A 149 13.57 -23.92 14.20
N LEU A 150 12.89 -23.74 13.08
CA LEU A 150 11.45 -23.97 12.96
C LEU A 150 11.13 -25.31 12.27
N ALA A 151 12.10 -25.94 11.57
CA ALA A 151 11.95 -27.17 10.81
C ALA A 151 10.72 -27.17 9.88
N PHE A 152 10.37 -26.03 9.31
CA PHE A 152 9.16 -25.79 8.52
C PHE A 152 7.84 -26.23 9.21
N ALA A 153 7.83 -26.32 10.54
CA ALA A 153 6.65 -26.75 11.29
C ALA A 153 5.64 -25.63 11.51
N VAL A 154 6.08 -24.39 11.52
CA VAL A 154 5.24 -23.20 11.68
C VAL A 154 5.60 -22.13 10.67
N LYS A 155 4.61 -21.31 10.33
CA LYS A 155 4.81 -20.17 9.42
C LYS A 155 5.58 -19.06 10.08
N ARG A 156 6.45 -18.45 9.31
CA ARG A 156 7.24 -17.26 9.65
C ARG A 156 7.27 -16.31 8.46
N GLY A 157 7.22 -15.02 8.69
CA GLY A 157 7.30 -14.05 7.60
C GLY A 157 8.12 -12.83 7.97
N GLY A 158 8.45 -12.03 6.96
CA GLY A 158 9.18 -10.79 7.10
C GLY A 158 8.91 -9.83 5.95
N PHE A 159 9.00 -8.54 6.23
CA PHE A 159 8.95 -7.51 5.20
C PHE A 159 10.31 -7.38 4.53
N MET A 160 10.31 -7.39 3.23
CA MET A 160 11.49 -7.20 2.40
C MET A 160 11.72 -5.72 2.15
N TYR A 161 12.93 -5.27 2.39
CA TYR A 161 13.37 -3.89 2.18
C TYR A 161 14.54 -3.84 1.21
N GLY A 162 14.53 -2.81 0.38
CA GLY A 162 15.55 -2.62 -0.64
C GLY A 162 15.18 -1.53 -1.62
N THR A 163 15.56 -1.69 -2.87
CA THR A 163 15.36 -0.70 -3.92
C THR A 163 14.59 -1.27 -5.11
N VAL A 164 13.99 -0.39 -5.90
CA VAL A 164 13.44 -0.70 -7.21
C VAL A 164 14.25 0.08 -8.23
N THR A 165 14.86 -0.62 -9.17
CA THR A 165 15.67 -0.01 -10.23
C THR A 165 14.77 0.67 -11.27
N GLU A 166 15.36 1.52 -12.10
CA GLU A 166 14.65 2.17 -13.21
C GLU A 166 14.12 1.15 -14.25
N GLU A 167 14.72 -0.03 -14.29
CA GLU A 167 14.34 -1.13 -15.19
C GLU A 167 13.21 -2.00 -14.60
N GLY A 168 12.70 -1.67 -13.40
CA GLY A 168 11.65 -2.43 -12.73
C GLY A 168 12.15 -3.70 -12.03
N GLN A 169 13.44 -3.81 -11.77
CA GLN A 169 14.01 -4.89 -10.94
C GLN A 169 13.92 -4.51 -9.47
N VAL A 170 13.50 -5.44 -8.62
CA VAL A 170 13.50 -5.30 -7.17
C VAL A 170 14.77 -5.91 -6.60
N GLU A 171 15.53 -5.14 -5.82
CA GLU A 171 16.68 -5.61 -5.06
C GLU A 171 16.34 -5.61 -3.58
N VAL A 172 16.43 -6.75 -2.91
CA VAL A 172 16.12 -6.95 -1.49
C VAL A 172 17.42 -7.05 -0.72
N ASP A 173 17.70 -6.06 0.12
CA ASP A 173 18.94 -5.97 0.89
C ASP A 173 18.81 -6.47 2.33
N PHE A 174 17.61 -6.40 2.93
CA PHE A 174 17.35 -6.97 4.25
C PHE A 174 15.89 -7.39 4.42
N ILE A 175 15.66 -8.25 5.41
CA ILE A 175 14.35 -8.76 5.79
C ILE A 175 14.08 -8.36 7.24
N TYR A 176 13.04 -7.57 7.48
CA TYR A 176 12.54 -7.26 8.81
C TYR A 176 11.45 -8.23 9.22
N GLU A 177 11.63 -8.91 10.33
CA GLU A 177 10.66 -9.86 10.88
C GLU A 177 9.86 -9.22 12.02
N PRO A 178 8.59 -8.77 11.77
CA PRO A 178 7.78 -8.13 12.81
C PRO A 178 7.42 -9.13 13.93
N PRO A 179 6.94 -8.66 15.10
CA PRO A 179 6.28 -9.51 16.05
C PRO A 179 5.17 -10.30 15.39
N GLN A 180 5.12 -11.62 15.60
CA GLN A 180 4.22 -12.49 14.86
C GLN A 180 3.97 -13.79 15.59
N GLN A 181 2.84 -14.42 15.27
CA GLN A 181 2.48 -15.75 15.72
C GLN A 181 2.17 -16.62 14.51
N GLY A 182 3.03 -17.61 14.28
CA GLY A 182 2.85 -18.63 13.22
C GLY A 182 2.27 -19.91 13.80
N THR A 183 1.42 -20.53 13.00
CA THR A 183 0.96 -21.91 13.17
C THR A 183 1.29 -22.68 11.91
N GLU A 184 0.92 -23.94 11.83
CA GLU A 184 1.03 -24.73 10.59
C GLU A 184 0.23 -24.11 9.44
N ALA A 185 -0.97 -23.61 9.71
CA ALA A 185 -1.87 -23.09 8.68
C ALA A 185 -1.80 -21.56 8.51
N ASN A 186 -1.61 -20.80 9.59
CA ASN A 186 -1.79 -19.36 9.61
C ASN A 186 -0.56 -18.60 10.09
N LEU A 187 -0.39 -17.40 9.58
CA LEU A 187 0.60 -16.43 10.01
C LEU A 187 -0.12 -15.13 10.41
N ILE A 188 -0.04 -14.79 11.70
CA ILE A 188 -0.63 -13.57 12.25
C ILE A 188 0.49 -12.59 12.54
N LEU A 189 0.49 -11.45 11.87
CA LEU A 189 1.43 -10.36 12.10
C LEU A 189 0.89 -9.47 13.23
N MET A 190 1.62 -9.40 14.33
CA MET A 190 1.34 -8.53 15.49
C MET A 190 2.20 -7.27 15.35
N ARG A 191 1.90 -6.45 14.35
CA ARG A 191 2.70 -5.30 13.93
C ARG A 191 2.81 -4.27 15.06
N ASP A 192 4.04 -3.84 15.36
CA ASP A 192 4.35 -2.77 16.31
C ASP A 192 4.67 -1.49 15.54
N ALA A 193 3.78 -0.51 15.62
CA ALA A 193 3.91 0.75 14.88
C ALA A 193 5.17 1.55 15.26
N ASP A 194 5.65 1.45 16.49
CA ASP A 194 6.86 2.16 16.93
C ASP A 194 8.13 1.44 16.45
N GLU A 195 8.10 0.11 16.36
CA GLU A 195 9.19 -0.66 15.77
C GLU A 195 9.23 -0.42 14.25
N GLU A 196 8.09 -0.49 13.55
CA GLU A 196 8.01 -0.20 12.12
C GLU A 196 8.50 1.21 11.75
N LYS A 197 8.20 2.23 12.56
CA LYS A 197 8.75 3.58 12.36
C LYS A 197 10.27 3.62 12.42
N ARG A 198 10.89 2.84 13.33
CA ARG A 198 12.35 2.72 13.41
C ARG A 198 12.91 2.03 12.16
N VAL A 199 12.26 0.95 11.73
CA VAL A 199 12.63 0.23 10.51
C VAL A 199 12.57 1.14 9.29
N ASP A 200 11.47 1.88 9.11
CA ASP A 200 11.28 2.79 7.99
C ASP A 200 12.27 3.96 8.03
N ALA A 201 12.62 4.47 9.22
CA ALA A 201 13.65 5.50 9.39
C ALA A 201 15.04 4.99 8.99
N ILE A 202 15.38 3.75 9.36
CA ILE A 202 16.64 3.11 8.94
C ILE A 202 16.64 2.93 7.41
N ALA A 203 15.57 2.37 6.86
CA ALA A 203 15.43 2.13 5.43
C ALA A 203 15.58 3.45 4.63
N MET A 204 14.92 4.52 5.06
CA MET A 204 15.02 5.84 4.46
C MET A 204 16.48 6.36 4.47
N GLY A 205 17.19 6.24 5.60
CA GLY A 205 18.60 6.62 5.71
C GLY A 205 19.51 5.79 4.81
N LEU A 206 19.20 4.52 4.62
CA LEU A 206 19.89 3.62 3.68
C LEU A 206 19.52 3.88 2.21
N GLY A 207 18.52 4.73 1.94
CA GLY A 207 17.99 4.93 0.58
C GLY A 207 17.14 3.78 0.08
N MET A 208 16.55 3.01 0.98
CA MET A 208 15.74 1.82 0.74
C MET A 208 14.30 2.04 1.16
N ARG A 209 13.42 1.15 0.74
CA ARG A 209 12.00 1.13 1.14
C ARG A 209 11.49 -0.29 1.22
N ARG A 210 10.30 -0.46 1.79
CA ARG A 210 9.60 -1.74 1.78
C ARG A 210 9.20 -2.11 0.36
N VAL A 211 9.61 -3.28 -0.12
CA VAL A 211 9.43 -3.72 -1.51
C VAL A 211 8.68 -5.04 -1.64
N GLY A 212 8.40 -5.72 -0.53
CA GLY A 212 7.69 -6.97 -0.56
C GLY A 212 7.55 -7.65 0.78
N PHE A 213 7.07 -8.88 0.73
CA PHE A 213 6.90 -9.75 1.89
C PHE A 213 7.37 -11.16 1.57
N ILE A 214 8.07 -11.79 2.48
CA ILE A 214 8.53 -13.18 2.39
C ILE A 214 7.94 -14.00 3.53
N PHE A 215 7.53 -15.23 3.25
CA PHE A 215 7.11 -16.19 4.27
C PHE A 215 7.46 -17.63 3.87
N ASN A 216 7.44 -18.54 4.83
CA ASN A 216 7.59 -19.95 4.52
C ASN A 216 6.26 -20.69 4.52
N GLN A 217 6.15 -21.68 3.64
CA GLN A 217 5.12 -22.72 3.75
C GLN A 217 5.60 -23.83 4.69
N THR A 218 4.64 -24.47 5.35
CA THR A 218 4.90 -25.58 6.26
C THR A 218 4.86 -26.91 5.51
N VAL A 219 5.56 -27.92 6.03
CA VAL A 219 5.48 -29.29 5.51
C VAL A 219 4.23 -29.95 6.09
N VAL A 220 3.17 -30.02 5.29
CA VAL A 220 1.94 -30.74 5.64
C VAL A 220 2.03 -32.18 5.18
N GLN A 221 1.65 -33.15 6.03
CA GLN A 221 1.72 -34.58 5.70
C GLN A 221 0.77 -35.01 4.56
N ASP A 222 -0.34 -34.29 4.37
CA ASP A 222 -1.25 -34.47 3.24
C ASP A 222 -1.02 -33.35 2.20
N LYS A 223 -0.20 -33.67 1.19
CA LYS A 223 0.11 -32.75 0.09
C LYS A 223 -1.10 -32.49 -0.81
N THR A 224 -1.89 -31.48 -0.48
CA THR A 224 -2.65 -30.80 -1.52
C THR A 224 -1.68 -29.93 -2.30
N GLU A 225 -1.39 -30.29 -3.56
CA GLU A 225 -0.54 -29.49 -4.43
C GLU A 225 -1.22 -28.15 -4.76
N TYR A 226 -0.80 -27.08 -4.13
CA TYR A 226 -1.18 -25.72 -4.47
C TYR A 226 0.05 -24.79 -4.38
N THR A 227 0.04 -23.75 -5.17
CA THR A 227 1.13 -22.75 -5.14
C THR A 227 0.99 -21.85 -3.90
N LEU A 228 -0.17 -21.20 -3.72
CA LEU A 228 -0.55 -20.48 -2.51
C LEU A 228 -1.95 -20.92 -2.08
N SER A 229 -2.16 -21.03 -0.77
CA SER A 229 -3.50 -21.25 -0.23
C SER A 229 -4.35 -19.98 -0.33
N ASN A 230 -5.67 -20.15 -0.22
CA ASN A 230 -6.61 -19.02 -0.16
C ASN A 230 -6.28 -18.01 0.95
N ALA A 231 -5.83 -18.48 2.13
CA ALA A 231 -5.37 -17.61 3.22
C ALA A 231 -4.11 -16.84 2.84
N GLU A 232 -3.16 -17.48 2.18
CA GLU A 232 -1.92 -16.86 1.69
C GLU A 232 -2.19 -15.84 0.59
N VAL A 233 -3.12 -16.13 -0.32
CA VAL A 233 -3.57 -15.17 -1.36
C VAL A 233 -4.18 -13.94 -0.74
N LEU A 234 -5.07 -14.09 0.25
CA LEU A 234 -5.70 -12.96 0.94
C LEU A 234 -4.65 -12.11 1.67
N GLN A 235 -3.73 -12.73 2.42
CA GLN A 235 -2.67 -12.02 3.12
C GLN A 235 -1.72 -11.29 2.14
N ALA A 236 -1.33 -11.95 1.05
CA ALA A 236 -0.48 -11.35 0.02
C ALA A 236 -1.19 -10.18 -0.68
N ALA A 237 -2.49 -10.31 -0.98
CA ALA A 237 -3.28 -9.24 -1.58
C ALA A 237 -3.44 -8.04 -0.64
N GLU A 238 -3.66 -8.27 0.65
CA GLU A 238 -3.76 -7.24 1.68
C GLU A 238 -2.46 -6.43 1.77
N LEU A 239 -1.32 -7.10 1.94
CA LEU A 239 -0.01 -6.46 2.08
C LEU A 239 0.41 -5.71 0.81
N HIS A 240 0.11 -6.27 -0.37
CA HIS A 240 0.35 -5.60 -1.64
C HIS A 240 -0.55 -4.36 -1.79
N ALA A 241 -1.83 -4.48 -1.46
CA ALA A 241 -2.78 -3.37 -1.54
C ALA A 241 -2.42 -2.22 -0.57
N GLU A 242 -1.89 -2.55 0.62
CA GLU A 242 -1.41 -1.58 1.62
C GLU A 242 -0.16 -0.82 1.14
N SER A 243 0.74 -1.50 0.42
CA SER A 243 2.03 -0.93 0.00
C SER A 243 1.90 0.14 -1.09
N GLU A 244 0.84 0.13 -1.89
CA GLU A 244 0.63 0.96 -3.09
C GLU A 244 1.77 0.86 -4.14
N LEU A 245 2.71 -0.07 -3.96
CA LEU A 245 3.85 -0.28 -4.83
C LEU A 245 3.50 -1.29 -5.92
N LYS A 246 3.57 -0.90 -7.19
CA LYS A 246 3.28 -1.79 -8.32
C LYS A 246 4.24 -2.96 -8.43
N GLU A 247 5.50 -2.73 -8.11
CA GLU A 247 6.58 -3.72 -8.15
C GLU A 247 6.63 -4.60 -6.89
N TRP A 248 5.63 -4.52 -6.00
CA TRP A 248 5.57 -5.32 -4.79
C TRP A 248 5.71 -6.81 -5.08
N VAL A 249 6.60 -7.49 -4.35
CA VAL A 249 6.87 -8.93 -4.51
C VAL A 249 6.45 -9.70 -3.27
N THR A 250 5.79 -10.83 -3.48
CA THR A 250 5.54 -11.84 -2.45
C THR A 250 6.46 -13.04 -2.70
N ALA A 251 7.35 -13.34 -1.76
CA ALA A 251 8.27 -14.46 -1.83
C ALA A 251 7.85 -15.58 -0.89
N VAL A 252 8.05 -16.81 -1.33
CA VAL A 252 7.70 -18.01 -0.57
C VAL A 252 8.92 -18.92 -0.46
N VAL A 253 9.19 -19.39 0.75
CA VAL A 253 10.22 -20.38 1.03
C VAL A 253 9.54 -21.70 1.38
N LYS A 254 9.83 -22.75 0.64
CA LYS A 254 9.23 -24.08 0.83
C LYS A 254 10.26 -25.17 0.80
N LEU A 255 9.94 -26.27 1.44
CA LEU A 255 10.72 -27.48 1.43
C LEU A 255 10.13 -28.44 0.40
N GLU A 256 10.90 -28.79 -0.61
CA GLU A 256 10.54 -29.84 -1.57
C GLU A 256 11.26 -31.14 -1.21
N VAL A 257 10.47 -32.19 -1.04
CA VAL A 257 11.01 -33.51 -0.78
C VAL A 257 11.18 -34.23 -2.12
N ASN A 258 12.42 -34.54 -2.46
CA ASN A 258 12.79 -35.27 -3.69
C ASN A 258 12.35 -36.73 -3.63
N GLU A 259 12.25 -37.39 -4.80
CA GLU A 259 11.93 -38.81 -4.91
C GLU A 259 12.93 -39.70 -4.17
N ASP A 260 14.17 -39.24 -4.03
CA ASP A 260 15.25 -39.93 -3.33
C ASP A 260 15.19 -39.80 -1.79
N GLY A 261 14.19 -39.11 -1.26
CA GLY A 261 14.02 -38.81 0.18
C GLY A 261 14.92 -37.68 0.68
N GLY A 262 15.65 -37.00 -0.18
CA GLY A 262 16.30 -35.72 0.11
C GLY A 262 15.28 -34.58 0.16
N ALA A 263 15.63 -33.49 0.80
CA ALA A 263 14.78 -32.29 0.86
C ALA A 263 15.60 -31.06 0.51
N ASP A 264 15.13 -30.30 -0.45
CA ASP A 264 15.74 -29.03 -0.88
C ASP A 264 14.85 -27.86 -0.53
N VAL A 265 15.46 -26.74 -0.14
CA VAL A 265 14.75 -25.51 0.14
C VAL A 265 14.67 -24.69 -1.14
N HIS A 266 13.43 -24.35 -1.54
CA HIS A 266 13.16 -23.57 -2.73
C HIS A 266 12.58 -22.22 -2.39
N PHE A 267 13.00 -21.19 -3.14
CA PHE A 267 12.41 -19.86 -3.14
C PHE A 267 11.56 -19.70 -4.40
N GLU A 268 10.36 -19.23 -4.23
CA GLU A 268 9.50 -18.77 -5.32
C GLU A 268 9.11 -17.32 -5.08
N ALA A 269 8.88 -16.57 -6.15
CA ALA A 269 8.45 -15.20 -6.06
C ALA A 269 7.29 -14.93 -7.02
N PHE A 270 6.32 -14.19 -6.52
CA PHE A 270 5.09 -13.84 -7.22
C PHE A 270 4.76 -12.37 -7.02
N GLN A 271 4.01 -11.83 -7.98
CA GLN A 271 3.19 -10.66 -7.76
C GLN A 271 1.72 -11.08 -7.74
N MET A 272 0.92 -10.45 -6.90
CA MET A 272 -0.53 -10.55 -7.03
C MET A 272 -0.95 -9.80 -8.29
N SER A 273 -1.77 -10.44 -9.13
CA SER A 273 -2.27 -9.82 -10.36
C SER A 273 -3.06 -8.53 -10.07
N ASP A 274 -3.09 -7.60 -11.01
CA ASP A 274 -3.87 -6.36 -10.88
C ASP A 274 -5.35 -6.66 -10.60
N MET A 275 -5.85 -7.76 -11.16
CA MET A 275 -7.21 -8.21 -10.91
C MET A 275 -7.38 -8.67 -9.45
N CYS A 276 -6.42 -9.40 -8.89
CA CYS A 276 -6.45 -9.81 -7.49
C CYS A 276 -6.52 -8.58 -6.56
N ILE A 277 -5.63 -7.61 -6.78
CA ILE A 277 -5.58 -6.39 -5.98
C ILE A 277 -6.87 -5.57 -6.12
N ARG A 278 -7.41 -5.51 -7.31
CA ARG A 278 -8.69 -4.85 -7.55
C ARG A 278 -9.84 -5.55 -6.82
N LEU A 279 -9.95 -6.87 -6.93
CA LEU A 279 -10.96 -7.66 -6.23
C LEU A 279 -10.83 -7.53 -4.71
N PHE A 280 -9.61 -7.47 -4.20
CA PHE A 280 -9.37 -7.26 -2.78
C PHE A 280 -9.83 -5.85 -2.33
N LYS A 281 -9.42 -4.80 -3.02
CA LYS A 281 -9.79 -3.40 -2.71
C LYS A 281 -11.29 -3.13 -2.84
N GLU A 282 -11.97 -3.82 -3.75
CA GLU A 282 -13.42 -3.74 -3.95
C GLU A 282 -14.22 -4.73 -3.07
N GLU A 283 -13.56 -5.41 -2.12
CA GLU A 283 -14.15 -6.34 -1.14
C GLU A 283 -14.93 -7.51 -1.76
N TRP A 284 -14.45 -8.05 -2.88
CA TRP A 284 -15.06 -9.20 -3.56
C TRP A 284 -14.74 -10.53 -2.92
N PHE A 285 -13.57 -10.65 -2.26
CA PHE A 285 -13.17 -11.89 -1.58
C PHE A 285 -14.02 -12.15 -0.35
N GLU A 286 -14.39 -13.42 -0.14
CA GLU A 286 -14.82 -13.90 1.16
C GLU A 286 -13.60 -14.06 2.06
N THR A 287 -13.60 -13.35 3.19
CA THR A 287 -12.44 -13.31 4.10
C THR A 287 -12.53 -14.33 5.22
N GLU A 288 -13.73 -14.91 5.46
CA GLU A 288 -13.93 -15.96 6.44
C GLU A 288 -13.63 -17.32 5.79
N ILE A 289 -12.49 -17.91 6.14
CA ILE A 289 -12.04 -19.19 5.63
C ILE A 289 -12.47 -20.28 6.61
N MET A 290 -13.24 -21.23 6.11
CA MET A 290 -13.69 -22.38 6.91
C MET A 290 -12.69 -23.55 6.82
N PRO A 291 -12.60 -24.41 7.86
CA PRO A 291 -11.67 -25.54 7.84
C PRO A 291 -11.89 -26.53 6.69
N ASP A 292 -13.11 -26.61 6.17
CA ASP A 292 -13.48 -27.51 5.07
C ASP A 292 -13.32 -26.88 3.68
N ASP A 293 -12.85 -25.64 3.60
CA ASP A 293 -12.64 -24.96 2.32
C ASP A 293 -11.44 -25.55 1.58
N ASP A 294 -11.57 -25.68 0.26
CA ASP A 294 -10.45 -26.08 -0.58
C ASP A 294 -9.39 -24.96 -0.57
N PRO A 295 -8.16 -25.23 -0.07
CA PRO A 295 -7.11 -24.22 -0.01
C PRO A 295 -6.67 -23.72 -1.39
N LYS A 296 -6.96 -24.45 -2.49
CA LYS A 296 -6.65 -24.04 -3.87
C LYS A 296 -7.58 -22.96 -4.41
N LEU A 297 -8.74 -22.76 -3.77
CA LEU A 297 -9.81 -21.93 -4.30
C LEU A 297 -10.07 -20.73 -3.37
N SER A 298 -10.05 -19.56 -3.96
CA SER A 298 -10.51 -18.33 -3.28
C SER A 298 -12.00 -18.12 -3.52
N LYS A 299 -12.76 -17.97 -2.44
CA LYS A 299 -14.21 -17.72 -2.49
C LYS A 299 -14.51 -16.26 -2.73
N MET A 300 -15.54 -16.01 -3.55
CA MET A 300 -16.02 -14.68 -3.88
C MET A 300 -17.42 -14.45 -3.29
N LYS A 301 -17.66 -13.26 -2.74
CA LYS A 301 -19.01 -12.84 -2.24
C LYS A 301 -20.04 -12.78 -3.36
N LYS A 302 -19.61 -12.56 -4.60
CA LYS A 302 -20.44 -12.47 -5.80
C LYS A 302 -19.85 -13.32 -6.91
N GLU A 303 -20.68 -13.72 -7.87
CA GLU A 303 -20.20 -14.46 -9.04
C GLU A 303 -19.27 -13.59 -9.90
N VAL A 304 -18.17 -14.19 -10.31
CA VAL A 304 -17.19 -13.63 -11.25
C VAL A 304 -17.11 -14.53 -12.48
N VAL A 305 -16.77 -13.95 -13.63
CA VAL A 305 -16.61 -14.71 -14.87
C VAL A 305 -15.17 -15.17 -15.00
N VAL A 306 -14.96 -16.48 -15.03
CA VAL A 306 -13.68 -17.09 -15.34
C VAL A 306 -13.81 -17.86 -16.67
N GLY A 307 -13.14 -17.37 -17.68
CA GLY A 307 -13.34 -17.85 -19.06
C GLY A 307 -14.75 -17.56 -19.56
N VAL A 308 -15.60 -18.60 -19.60
CA VAL A 308 -17.01 -18.49 -20.05
C VAL A 308 -18.01 -18.88 -18.97
N LYS A 309 -17.57 -19.12 -17.74
CA LYS A 309 -18.41 -19.60 -16.63
C LYS A 309 -18.51 -18.54 -15.54
N ASP A 310 -19.70 -18.41 -14.96
CA ASP A 310 -19.94 -17.67 -13.73
C ASP A 310 -19.61 -18.59 -12.54
N LEU A 311 -18.65 -18.19 -11.72
CA LEU A 311 -18.14 -18.96 -10.58
C LEU A 311 -18.09 -18.08 -9.33
N LYS A 312 -18.27 -18.70 -8.18
CA LYS A 312 -18.01 -18.10 -6.85
C LYS A 312 -16.68 -18.54 -6.25
N GLU A 313 -16.02 -19.47 -6.86
CA GLU A 313 -14.72 -20.00 -6.44
C GLU A 313 -13.75 -19.86 -7.60
N VAL A 314 -12.60 -19.26 -7.34
CA VAL A 314 -11.57 -19.00 -8.34
C VAL A 314 -10.30 -19.69 -7.91
N ASP A 315 -9.70 -20.43 -8.84
CA ASP A 315 -8.40 -21.05 -8.63
C ASP A 315 -7.35 -19.95 -8.34
N ASN A 316 -6.61 -20.15 -7.25
CA ASN A 316 -5.63 -19.18 -6.75
C ASN A 316 -4.55 -18.82 -7.78
N ASP A 317 -4.20 -19.76 -8.66
CA ASP A 317 -3.20 -19.54 -9.70
C ASP A 317 -3.59 -18.47 -10.73
N PHE A 318 -4.89 -18.10 -10.84
CA PHE A 318 -5.31 -16.94 -11.64
C PHE A 318 -4.82 -15.61 -11.08
N PHE A 319 -4.48 -15.58 -9.81
CA PHE A 319 -4.07 -14.37 -9.10
C PHE A 319 -2.55 -14.21 -9.02
N LEU A 320 -1.80 -15.23 -9.42
CA LEU A 320 -0.35 -15.27 -9.29
C LEU A 320 0.35 -14.94 -10.60
N VAL A 321 1.32 -14.05 -10.52
CA VAL A 321 2.21 -13.71 -11.64
C VAL A 321 3.63 -14.02 -11.21
N LEU A 322 4.29 -14.96 -11.90
CA LEU A 322 5.65 -15.37 -11.58
C LEU A 322 6.66 -14.25 -11.75
N VAL A 323 7.58 -14.12 -10.81
CA VAL A 323 8.72 -13.22 -10.84
C VAL A 323 10.00 -14.01 -10.81
N ARG A 324 10.94 -13.68 -11.70
CA ARG A 324 12.24 -14.34 -11.75
C ARG A 324 13.09 -13.97 -10.53
N ILE A 325 13.71 -14.97 -9.89
CA ILE A 325 14.59 -14.78 -8.75
C ILE A 325 16.06 -14.73 -9.21
N LEU A 326 16.78 -13.76 -8.66
CA LEU A 326 18.22 -13.59 -8.76
C LEU A 326 18.81 -13.44 -7.35
N ASP A 327 20.13 -13.43 -7.26
CA ASP A 327 20.84 -13.12 -6.03
C ASP A 327 21.91 -12.06 -6.26
N HIS A 328 22.27 -11.35 -5.21
CA HIS A 328 23.34 -10.37 -5.21
C HIS A 328 24.03 -10.33 -3.85
N GLN A 329 25.13 -9.61 -3.78
CA GLN A 329 25.78 -9.25 -2.52
C GLN A 329 25.50 -7.79 -2.25
N GLY A 330 24.65 -7.53 -1.27
CA GLY A 330 24.29 -6.17 -0.84
C GLY A 330 25.33 -5.51 0.06
N PRO A 331 25.10 -4.26 0.47
CA PRO A 331 26.00 -3.48 1.31
C PRO A 331 25.94 -3.85 2.79
N LEU A 332 24.92 -4.62 3.21
CA LEU A 332 24.66 -4.97 4.59
C LEU A 332 25.05 -6.40 4.90
N SER A 333 25.36 -6.68 6.15
CA SER A 333 25.50 -8.04 6.69
C SER A 333 24.28 -8.40 7.54
N SER A 334 24.05 -9.69 7.76
CA SER A 334 23.00 -10.22 8.62
C SER A 334 23.64 -11.12 9.69
N THR A 335 24.58 -10.58 10.45
CA THR A 335 25.35 -11.32 11.45
C THR A 335 24.96 -11.03 12.88
N PHE A 336 24.23 -9.92 13.10
CA PHE A 336 23.65 -9.58 14.40
C PHE A 336 22.39 -10.41 14.67
N PRO A 337 22.03 -10.67 15.95
CA PRO A 337 20.79 -11.38 16.25
C PRO A 337 19.56 -10.68 15.68
N ILE A 338 18.73 -11.46 14.96
CA ILE A 338 17.53 -10.94 14.27
C ILE A 338 16.41 -10.75 15.31
N GLU A 339 15.72 -9.64 15.16
CA GLU A 339 14.60 -9.22 16.03
C GLU A 339 13.45 -10.23 16.01
N ASN A 340 12.68 -10.22 17.09
CA ASN A 340 11.45 -11.00 17.23
C ASN A 340 11.61 -12.53 17.00
N ARG A 341 12.83 -13.05 17.08
CA ARG A 341 13.15 -14.49 17.16
C ARG A 341 13.28 -14.94 18.62
N SER A 342 13.41 -16.25 18.81
CA SER A 342 13.51 -16.88 20.14
C SER A 342 14.67 -16.31 20.99
N SER A 343 15.81 -16.00 20.37
CA SER A 343 16.95 -15.36 21.02
C SER A 343 16.86 -13.85 20.86
N ARG A 344 16.68 -13.13 21.96
CA ARG A 344 16.62 -11.66 21.95
C ARG A 344 18.01 -11.05 21.76
N ALA A 345 18.08 -9.98 20.99
CA ALA A 345 19.25 -9.12 20.96
C ALA A 345 19.46 -8.47 22.33
N THR A 346 20.71 -8.43 22.80
CA THR A 346 21.09 -7.90 24.11
C THR A 346 22.33 -7.00 24.01
N MET A 347 22.57 -6.19 25.03
CA MET A 347 23.82 -5.38 25.11
C MET A 347 25.08 -6.26 25.02
N ARG A 348 25.01 -7.48 25.57
CA ARG A 348 26.10 -8.46 25.46
C ARG A 348 26.32 -8.89 24.02
N ALA A 349 25.24 -9.06 23.22
CA ALA A 349 25.35 -9.35 21.79
C ALA A 349 25.98 -8.19 21.05
N LEU A 350 25.60 -6.94 21.37
CA LEU A 350 26.23 -5.74 20.86
C LEU A 350 27.73 -5.72 21.12
N LYS A 351 28.14 -5.91 22.37
CA LYS A 351 29.57 -5.99 22.74
C LYS A 351 30.29 -7.06 21.95
N THR A 352 29.74 -8.26 21.90
CA THR A 352 30.36 -9.39 21.16
C THR A 352 30.52 -9.07 19.68
N HIS A 353 29.53 -8.43 19.05
CA HIS A 353 29.57 -8.02 17.65
C HIS A 353 30.69 -6.97 17.41
N LEU A 354 30.73 -5.93 18.25
CA LEU A 354 31.77 -4.89 18.14
C LEU A 354 33.18 -5.43 18.39
N ASP A 355 33.31 -6.38 19.32
CA ASP A 355 34.59 -7.02 19.66
C ASP A 355 35.10 -7.96 18.57
N ARG A 356 34.23 -8.69 17.90
CA ARG A 356 34.61 -9.57 16.77
C ARG A 356 35.22 -8.77 15.61
N ALA A 357 34.72 -7.57 15.39
CA ALA A 357 35.12 -6.71 14.28
C ALA A 357 36.10 -5.61 14.69
N LYS A 358 36.95 -5.82 15.73
CA LYS A 358 37.83 -4.78 16.30
C LYS A 358 38.68 -4.04 15.29
N SER A 359 39.14 -4.72 14.25
CA SER A 359 40.00 -4.13 13.22
C SER A 359 39.27 -3.28 12.18
N LEU A 360 37.94 -3.36 12.14
CA LEU A 360 37.13 -2.64 11.17
C LEU A 360 36.72 -1.25 11.68
N PRO A 361 36.59 -0.25 10.81
CA PRO A 361 35.96 1.02 11.16
C PRO A 361 34.56 0.84 11.70
N LEU A 362 34.12 1.73 12.60
CA LEU A 362 32.79 1.61 13.24
C LEU A 362 31.67 1.54 12.21
N VAL A 363 31.73 2.33 11.14
CA VAL A 363 30.72 2.30 10.08
C VAL A 363 30.55 0.91 9.45
N LYS A 364 31.65 0.18 9.27
CA LYS A 364 31.61 -1.20 8.76
C LYS A 364 30.99 -2.17 9.76
N LYS A 365 31.23 -1.97 11.05
CA LYS A 365 30.59 -2.75 12.13
C LYS A 365 29.09 -2.50 12.18
N MET A 366 28.68 -1.26 11.89
CA MET A 366 27.26 -0.84 11.86
C MET A 366 26.54 -1.20 10.57
N SER A 367 27.22 -1.76 9.55
CA SER A 367 26.61 -2.18 8.29
C SER A 367 25.83 -3.51 8.43
N ASP A 368 24.89 -3.53 9.37
CA ASP A 368 23.98 -4.65 9.66
C ASP A 368 22.63 -4.06 10.09
N PHE A 369 21.57 -4.39 9.34
CA PHE A 369 20.25 -3.82 9.61
C PHE A 369 19.74 -4.14 11.03
N HIS A 370 19.90 -5.39 11.46
CA HIS A 370 19.40 -5.86 12.75
C HIS A 370 20.13 -5.17 13.91
N LEU A 371 21.41 -4.87 13.72
CA LEU A 371 22.17 -4.06 14.65
C LEU A 371 21.70 -2.61 14.67
N LEU A 372 21.45 -2.00 13.50
CA LEU A 372 20.91 -0.65 13.41
C LEU A 372 19.55 -0.57 14.11
N LEU A 373 18.67 -1.55 13.91
CA LEU A 373 17.36 -1.61 14.57
C LEU A 373 17.49 -1.75 16.10
N PHE A 374 18.44 -2.54 16.56
CA PHE A 374 18.72 -2.65 18.00
C PHE A 374 19.19 -1.32 18.59
N VAL A 375 20.13 -0.64 17.94
CA VAL A 375 20.65 0.66 18.40
C VAL A 375 19.60 1.77 18.29
N ALA A 376 18.72 1.72 17.29
CA ALA A 376 17.63 2.68 17.08
C ALA A 376 16.65 2.77 18.27
N GLN A 377 16.61 1.78 19.15
CA GLN A 377 15.79 1.82 20.37
C GLN A 377 16.28 2.90 21.38
N PHE A 378 17.51 3.37 21.24
CA PHE A 378 18.18 4.32 22.13
C PHE A 378 18.47 5.68 21.48
N LEU A 379 17.99 5.88 20.25
CA LEU A 379 18.21 7.06 19.43
C LEU A 379 16.87 7.74 19.08
N ASP A 380 16.94 9.04 18.75
CA ASP A 380 15.78 9.72 18.18
C ASP A 380 15.48 9.21 16.78
N VAL A 381 14.24 8.73 16.59
CA VAL A 381 13.82 8.07 15.35
C VAL A 381 13.78 9.03 14.17
N SER A 382 13.53 10.32 14.42
CA SER A 382 13.33 11.31 13.36
C SER A 382 14.64 11.94 12.88
N SER A 383 15.65 12.02 13.75
CA SER A 383 16.92 12.71 13.46
C SER A 383 18.13 11.78 13.44
N ASP A 384 18.31 11.01 14.53
CA ASP A 384 19.54 10.25 14.74
C ASP A 384 19.60 8.96 13.92
N VAL A 385 18.46 8.25 13.87
CA VAL A 385 18.38 6.97 13.18
C VAL A 385 18.65 7.11 11.67
N PRO A 386 17.99 8.04 10.94
CA PRO A 386 18.30 8.24 9.53
C PRO A 386 19.74 8.70 9.29
N ALA A 387 20.28 9.57 10.17
CA ALA A 387 21.65 10.08 10.04
C ALA A 387 22.69 8.96 10.21
N LEU A 388 22.51 8.06 11.19
CA LEU A 388 23.38 6.91 11.37
C LEU A 388 23.28 5.93 10.19
N ALA A 389 22.08 5.65 9.71
CA ALA A 389 21.85 4.80 8.55
C ALA A 389 22.46 5.40 7.26
N GLU A 390 22.40 6.73 7.10
CA GLU A 390 23.04 7.42 5.98
C GLU A 390 24.57 7.30 6.04
N CYS A 391 25.19 7.38 7.23
CA CYS A 391 26.61 7.10 7.38
C CYS A 391 26.96 5.70 6.88
N VAL A 392 26.13 4.69 7.17
CA VAL A 392 26.31 3.32 6.67
C VAL A 392 26.17 3.27 5.15
N ARG A 393 25.14 3.89 4.59
CA ARG A 393 24.93 3.95 3.13
C ARG A 393 26.12 4.57 2.40
N LEU A 394 26.62 5.70 2.89
CA LEU A 394 27.71 6.44 2.28
C LEU A 394 29.12 5.92 2.68
N GLN A 395 29.17 4.95 3.60
CA GLN A 395 30.42 4.47 4.21
C GLN A 395 31.27 5.61 4.77
N SER A 396 30.61 6.65 5.27
CA SER A 396 31.24 7.82 5.89
C SER A 396 31.53 7.56 7.38
N PRO A 397 32.49 8.25 7.99
CA PRO A 397 32.76 8.09 9.41
C PRO A 397 31.53 8.39 10.26
N VAL A 398 31.23 7.50 11.22
CA VAL A 398 30.17 7.71 12.21
C VAL A 398 30.57 8.88 13.11
N PRO A 399 29.70 9.88 13.33
CA PRO A 399 29.98 11.00 14.22
C PRO A 399 30.37 10.53 15.63
N GLU A 400 31.33 11.23 16.25
CA GLU A 400 31.91 10.82 17.56
C GLU A 400 30.86 10.66 18.66
N GLY A 401 29.80 11.49 18.66
CA GLY A 401 28.70 11.38 19.63
C GLY A 401 27.98 10.05 19.54
N TYR A 402 27.68 9.55 18.35
CA TYR A 402 27.07 8.22 18.17
C TYR A 402 28.05 7.09 18.52
N ALA A 403 29.34 7.25 18.15
CA ALA A 403 30.36 6.27 18.47
C ALA A 403 30.48 6.07 19.98
N LEU A 404 30.61 7.15 20.74
CA LEU A 404 30.67 7.12 22.20
C LEU A 404 29.43 6.50 22.84
N LEU A 405 28.25 6.84 22.33
CA LEU A 405 27.00 6.28 22.84
C LEU A 405 26.93 4.76 22.61
N ILE A 406 27.26 4.29 21.40
CA ILE A 406 27.24 2.86 21.06
C ILE A 406 28.28 2.08 21.88
N GLU A 407 29.48 2.64 22.04
CA GLU A 407 30.54 2.04 22.90
C GLU A 407 30.14 2.02 24.36
N SER A 408 29.50 3.09 24.87
CA SER A 408 28.97 3.14 26.24
C SER A 408 27.92 2.07 26.48
N MET A 409 26.98 1.89 25.54
CA MET A 409 25.96 0.84 25.59
C MET A 409 26.60 -0.55 25.65
N ALA A 410 27.62 -0.80 24.82
CA ALA A 410 28.33 -2.09 24.81
C ALA A 410 29.10 -2.36 26.11
N ASN A 411 29.53 -1.33 26.81
CA ASN A 411 30.30 -1.46 28.07
C ASN A 411 29.43 -1.49 29.34
N THR A 412 28.09 -1.30 29.22
CA THR A 412 27.15 -1.34 30.34
C THR A 412 26.83 -2.78 30.80
N CYS A 413 27.42 -3.80 30.19
CA CYS A 413 27.23 -5.23 30.49
C CYS A 413 28.34 -5.80 31.35
#